data_a405da42395966cbdaa94acb4ee65c36
#
_entry.id   a405da42395966cbdaa94acb4ee65c36
#
_cell.length_a   1.000
_cell.length_b   1.000
_cell.length_c   1.000
_cell.angle_alpha   90.00
_cell.angle_beta   90.00
_cell.angle_gamma   90.00
#
_symmetry.space_group_name_H-M   'P 1'
#
loop_
_entity.id
_entity.type
_entity.pdbx_description
1 polymer ?
#
loop_
_entity_poly.entity_id
_entity_poly.type
_entity_poly.pdbx_seq_one_letter_code
_entity_poly.pdbx_strand_id
1 'polypeptide(L)'
;RIAIAIALACAPKVLIADEPTTALDVTVQAGVLHLLRDLATEMGLAVLLITHDLGVMSAVADRVAVMRHGEVVENGDRLQVFTSPAHPYTASLLASLPGAAGGVRTLDDVRALDTPREEL
;
A
#
# COMPACT_ATOMS: atom_id res chain seq x y z
N ARG A 1 13.53 -4.58 10.31
CA ARG A 1 14.59 -3.62 9.88
C ARG A 1 15.88 -4.32 9.47
N ILE A 2 16.28 -5.34 10.20
CA ILE A 2 17.47 -6.15 9.83
C ILE A 2 17.25 -6.86 8.51
N ALA A 3 16.06 -7.43 8.27
CA ALA A 3 15.71 -8.07 7.00
C ALA A 3 15.80 -7.10 5.81
N ILE A 4 15.36 -5.87 5.99
CA ILE A 4 15.48 -4.82 4.97
C ILE A 4 16.96 -4.50 4.67
N ALA A 5 17.77 -4.36 5.71
CA ALA A 5 19.20 -4.09 5.55
C ALA A 5 19.92 -5.21 4.79
N ILE A 6 19.58 -6.48 5.09
CA ILE A 6 20.14 -7.65 4.38
C ILE A 6 19.71 -7.63 2.91
N ALA A 7 18.42 -7.36 2.64
CA ALA A 7 17.91 -7.30 1.28
C ALA A 7 18.59 -6.20 0.45
N LEU A 8 18.94 -5.08 1.06
CA LEU A 8 19.58 -3.93 0.40
C LEU A 8 21.09 -4.06 0.26
N ALA A 9 21.74 -5.01 0.94
CA ALA A 9 23.19 -5.16 0.94
C ALA A 9 23.79 -5.39 -0.45
N CYS A 10 23.04 -5.98 -1.38
CA CYS A 10 23.45 -6.25 -2.76
C CYS A 10 23.02 -5.17 -3.75
N ALA A 11 22.59 -4.01 -3.28
CA ALA A 11 22.12 -2.89 -4.10
C ALA A 11 21.09 -3.32 -5.17
N PRO A 12 19.95 -3.91 -4.81
CA PRO A 12 18.97 -4.39 -5.75
C PRO A 12 18.28 -3.23 -6.48
N LYS A 13 17.69 -3.51 -7.64
CA LYS A 13 16.84 -2.57 -8.38
C LYS A 13 15.36 -2.71 -7.98
N VAL A 14 14.98 -3.87 -7.49
CA VAL A 14 13.63 -4.19 -7.06
C VAL A 14 13.68 -4.85 -5.68
N LEU A 15 12.87 -4.34 -4.77
CA LEU A 15 12.65 -4.94 -3.46
C LEU A 15 11.24 -5.53 -3.42
N ILE A 16 11.14 -6.81 -3.06
CA ILE A 16 9.84 -7.46 -2.83
C ILE A 16 9.61 -7.51 -1.32
N ALA A 17 8.56 -6.86 -0.86
CA ALA A 17 8.15 -6.85 0.54
C ALA A 17 6.81 -7.58 0.66
N ASP A 18 6.85 -8.81 1.18
CA ASP A 18 5.68 -9.66 1.36
C ASP A 18 5.21 -9.58 2.82
N GLU A 19 4.05 -8.94 3.02
CA GLU A 19 3.46 -8.71 4.34
C GLU A 19 4.47 -8.14 5.37
N PRO A 20 5.19 -7.04 5.03
CA PRO A 20 6.32 -6.58 5.85
C PRO A 20 5.91 -6.04 7.21
N THR A 21 4.62 -5.77 7.42
CA THR A 21 4.06 -5.16 8.62
C THR A 21 3.19 -6.14 9.42
N THR A 22 3.11 -7.39 9.03
CA THR A 22 2.36 -8.42 9.76
C THR A 22 2.93 -8.58 11.18
N ALA A 23 2.04 -8.66 12.16
CA ALA A 23 2.35 -8.78 13.59
C ALA A 23 3.05 -7.56 14.22
N LEU A 24 3.14 -6.44 13.51
CA LEU A 24 3.62 -5.17 14.06
C LEU A 24 2.46 -4.33 14.61
N ASP A 25 2.73 -3.53 15.65
CA ASP A 25 1.76 -2.53 16.08
C ASP A 25 1.66 -1.37 15.08
N VAL A 26 0.62 -0.54 15.21
CA VAL A 26 0.33 0.52 14.22
C VAL A 26 1.48 1.53 14.10
N THR A 27 2.12 1.87 15.21
CA THR A 27 3.24 2.84 15.21
C THR A 27 4.47 2.29 14.51
N VAL A 28 4.86 1.07 14.82
CA VAL A 28 6.00 0.39 14.18
C VAL A 28 5.71 0.12 12.71
N GLN A 29 4.47 -0.25 12.37
CA GLN A 29 4.03 -0.45 11.01
C GLN A 29 4.21 0.81 10.17
N ALA A 30 3.77 1.96 10.65
CA ALA A 30 3.94 3.24 9.98
C ALA A 30 5.42 3.55 9.75
N GLY A 31 6.28 3.33 10.75
CA GLY A 31 7.72 3.55 10.64
C GLY A 31 8.38 2.67 9.56
N VAL A 32 8.00 1.41 9.46
CA VAL A 32 8.51 0.49 8.43
C VAL A 32 8.08 0.93 7.03
N LEU A 33 6.83 1.33 6.86
CA LEU A 33 6.31 1.78 5.57
C LEU A 33 6.98 3.08 5.11
N HIS A 34 7.18 4.04 6.01
CA HIS A 34 7.93 5.27 5.71
C HIS A 34 9.36 4.96 5.32
N LEU A 35 10.03 4.05 6.02
CA LEU A 35 11.39 3.62 5.69
C LEU A 35 11.46 3.03 4.28
N LEU A 36 10.53 2.16 3.91
CA LEU A 36 10.47 1.57 2.57
C LEU A 36 10.28 2.65 1.49
N ARG A 37 9.40 3.61 1.73
CA ARG A 37 9.15 4.72 0.80
C ARG A 37 10.37 5.62 0.64
N ASP A 38 11.02 5.98 1.73
CA ASP A 38 12.23 6.80 1.70
C ASP A 38 13.38 6.11 0.96
N LEU A 39 13.59 4.83 1.24
CA LEU A 39 14.61 4.03 0.55
C LEU A 39 14.32 3.91 -0.96
N ALA A 40 13.06 3.72 -1.33
CA ALA A 40 12.66 3.68 -2.73
C ALA A 40 12.99 4.99 -3.45
N THR A 41 12.73 6.12 -2.81
CA THR A 41 13.01 7.45 -3.35
C THR A 41 14.51 7.73 -3.43
N GLU A 42 15.26 7.49 -2.35
CA GLU A 42 16.68 7.80 -2.25
C GLU A 42 17.55 6.92 -3.14
N MET A 43 17.20 5.64 -3.23
CA MET A 43 18.00 4.65 -3.97
C MET A 43 17.52 4.42 -5.40
N GLY A 44 16.42 5.08 -5.82
CA GLY A 44 15.81 4.79 -7.11
C GLY A 44 15.29 3.35 -7.22
N LEU A 45 14.87 2.78 -6.09
CA LEU A 45 14.46 1.41 -5.93
C LEU A 45 12.98 1.25 -6.28
N ALA A 46 12.63 0.23 -7.06
CA ALA A 46 11.23 -0.17 -7.22
C ALA A 46 10.85 -1.12 -6.08
N VAL A 47 9.72 -0.87 -5.43
CA VAL A 47 9.21 -1.71 -4.35
C VAL A 47 7.92 -2.38 -4.78
N LEU A 48 7.89 -3.70 -4.71
CA LEU A 48 6.67 -4.49 -4.85
C LEU A 48 6.18 -4.86 -3.45
N LEU A 49 5.14 -4.17 -3.00
CA LEU A 49 4.54 -4.40 -1.69
C LEU A 49 3.36 -5.35 -1.82
N ILE A 50 3.40 -6.46 -1.11
CA ILE A 50 2.32 -7.45 -1.07
C ILE A 50 1.66 -7.36 0.31
N THR A 51 0.39 -7.02 0.34
CA THR A 51 -0.38 -6.92 1.57
C THR A 51 -1.88 -7.11 1.31
N HIS A 52 -2.59 -7.57 2.33
CA HIS A 52 -4.05 -7.61 2.33
C HIS A 52 -4.66 -6.36 2.99
N ASP A 53 -3.84 -5.46 3.51
CA ASP A 53 -4.28 -4.23 4.16
C ASP A 53 -4.44 -3.10 3.15
N LEU A 54 -5.68 -2.80 2.80
CA LEU A 54 -6.00 -1.75 1.84
C LEU A 54 -5.66 -0.35 2.36
N GLY A 55 -5.71 -0.13 3.68
CA GLY A 55 -5.30 1.12 4.28
C GLY A 55 -3.81 1.39 4.08
N VAL A 56 -2.97 0.37 4.26
CA VAL A 56 -1.54 0.44 3.95
C VAL A 56 -1.31 0.74 2.48
N MET A 57 -1.99 0.03 1.61
CA MET A 57 -1.84 0.19 0.17
C MET A 57 -2.24 1.60 -0.28
N SER A 58 -3.32 2.15 0.27
CA SER A 58 -3.78 3.50 -0.04
C SER A 58 -2.79 4.59 0.38
N ALA A 59 -2.01 4.34 1.42
CA ALA A 59 -1.06 5.32 1.95
C ALA A 59 0.28 5.36 1.19
N VAL A 60 0.74 4.24 0.63
CA VAL A 60 2.12 4.15 0.12
C VAL A 60 2.24 3.74 -1.34
N ALA A 61 1.22 3.18 -1.95
CA ALA A 61 1.31 2.68 -3.31
C ALA A 61 1.14 3.78 -4.36
N ASP A 62 1.91 3.73 -5.43
CA ASP A 62 1.70 4.54 -6.63
C ASP A 62 0.73 3.84 -7.59
N ARG A 63 0.89 2.53 -7.75
CA ARG A 63 0.02 1.67 -8.56
C ARG A 63 -0.43 0.48 -7.74
N VAL A 64 -1.61 -0.02 -8.04
CA VAL A 64 -2.23 -1.14 -7.32
C VAL A 64 -2.66 -2.22 -8.30
N ALA A 65 -2.31 -3.46 -7.98
CA ALA A 65 -2.84 -4.64 -8.65
C ALA A 65 -3.65 -5.46 -7.63
N VAL A 66 -4.89 -5.71 -7.93
CA VAL A 66 -5.77 -6.54 -7.10
C VAL A 66 -5.76 -7.96 -7.62
N MET A 67 -5.47 -8.91 -6.74
CA MET A 67 -5.43 -10.33 -7.08
C MET A 67 -6.57 -11.10 -6.41
N ARG A 68 -7.09 -12.06 -7.13
CA ARG A 68 -8.07 -13.02 -6.62
C ARG A 68 -7.85 -14.37 -7.27
N HIS A 69 -7.76 -15.42 -6.46
CA HIS A 69 -7.56 -16.80 -6.93
C HIS A 69 -6.39 -16.95 -7.91
N GLY A 70 -5.27 -16.28 -7.62
CA GLY A 70 -4.07 -16.35 -8.45
C GLY A 70 -4.09 -15.52 -9.74
N GLU A 71 -5.14 -14.73 -9.96
CA GLU A 71 -5.28 -13.88 -11.13
C GLU A 71 -5.33 -12.40 -10.75
N VAL A 72 -4.73 -11.54 -11.57
CA VAL A 72 -4.89 -10.10 -11.45
C VAL A 72 -6.23 -9.70 -12.04
N VAL A 73 -7.15 -9.25 -11.20
CA VAL A 73 -8.51 -8.87 -11.63
C VAL A 73 -8.63 -7.38 -11.94
N GLU A 74 -7.76 -6.57 -11.36
CA GLU A 74 -7.71 -5.14 -11.63
C GLU A 74 -6.29 -4.62 -11.45
N ASN A 75 -5.89 -3.63 -12.26
CA ASN A 75 -4.59 -3.00 -12.20
C ASN A 75 -4.71 -1.55 -12.67
N GLY A 76 -4.16 -0.63 -11.92
CA GLY A 76 -4.22 0.79 -12.30
C GLY A 76 -3.53 1.68 -11.27
N ASP A 77 -3.64 2.98 -11.51
CA ASP A 77 -3.18 3.97 -10.56
C ASP A 77 -3.96 3.88 -9.25
N ARG A 78 -3.31 4.16 -8.14
CA ARG A 78 -3.93 4.14 -6.82
C ARG A 78 -5.26 4.90 -6.79
N LEU A 79 -5.28 6.12 -7.30
CA LEU A 79 -6.48 6.95 -7.31
C LEU A 79 -7.61 6.30 -8.09
N GLN A 80 -7.34 5.76 -9.25
CA GLN A 80 -8.33 5.09 -10.09
C GLN A 80 -8.92 3.87 -9.40
N VAL A 81 -8.08 3.01 -8.85
CA VAL A 81 -8.51 1.76 -8.21
C VAL A 81 -9.33 2.03 -6.96
N PHE A 82 -8.94 3.03 -6.15
CA PHE A 82 -9.63 3.34 -4.90
C PHE A 82 -10.89 4.20 -5.07
N THR A 83 -10.95 5.05 -6.09
CA THR A 83 -12.11 5.93 -6.32
C THR A 83 -13.11 5.39 -7.32
N SER A 84 -12.63 4.67 -8.34
CA SER A 84 -13.44 4.16 -9.45
C SER A 84 -13.03 2.73 -9.80
N PRO A 85 -13.22 1.76 -8.89
CA PRO A 85 -12.86 0.39 -9.17
C PRO A 85 -13.68 -0.17 -10.34
N ALA A 86 -13.00 -0.79 -11.30
CA ALA A 86 -13.65 -1.36 -12.48
C ALA A 86 -14.17 -2.77 -12.23
N HIS A 87 -13.56 -3.50 -11.29
CA HIS A 87 -13.94 -4.89 -11.00
C HIS A 87 -14.84 -4.96 -9.76
N PRO A 88 -15.93 -5.75 -9.78
CA PRO A 88 -16.84 -5.90 -8.64
C PRO A 88 -16.14 -6.39 -7.36
N TYR A 89 -15.14 -7.25 -7.48
CA TYR A 89 -14.37 -7.75 -6.34
C TYR A 89 -13.61 -6.61 -5.64
N THR A 90 -12.96 -5.74 -6.41
CA THR A 90 -12.27 -4.56 -5.87
C THR A 90 -13.24 -3.63 -5.14
N ALA A 91 -14.39 -3.36 -5.72
CA ALA A 91 -15.44 -2.56 -5.09
C ALA A 91 -15.91 -3.17 -3.77
N SER A 92 -16.05 -4.48 -3.73
CA SER A 92 -16.42 -5.23 -2.52
C SER A 92 -15.36 -5.13 -1.43
N LEU A 93 -14.08 -5.25 -1.79
CA LEU A 93 -12.97 -5.08 -0.83
C LEU A 93 -12.95 -3.68 -0.22
N LEU A 94 -13.13 -2.65 -1.05
CA LEU A 94 -13.15 -1.27 -0.59
C LEU A 94 -14.33 -0.98 0.33
N ALA A 95 -15.49 -1.57 0.05
CA ALA A 95 -16.69 -1.43 0.87
C ALA A 95 -16.52 -2.05 2.27
N SER A 96 -15.61 -2.99 2.44
CA SER A 96 -15.34 -3.67 3.71
C SER A 96 -14.39 -2.90 4.64
N LEU A 97 -13.82 -1.78 4.19
CA LEU A 97 -12.93 -0.96 5.02
C LEU A 97 -13.68 -0.34 6.20
N PRO A 98 -13.08 -0.34 7.42
CA PRO A 98 -13.66 0.36 8.55
C PRO A 98 -13.79 1.86 8.25
N GLY A 99 -14.99 2.41 8.49
CA GLY A 99 -15.28 3.81 8.18
C GLY A 99 -15.70 4.07 6.74
N ALA A 100 -15.70 3.07 5.89
CA ALA A 100 -16.11 3.17 4.49
C ALA A 100 -17.63 2.99 4.30
N ALA A 101 -18.46 3.39 5.26
CA ALA A 101 -19.92 3.32 5.12
C ALA A 101 -20.47 4.05 3.87
N GLY A 102 -19.59 4.64 3.10
CA GLY A 102 -19.86 5.27 1.83
C GLY A 102 -18.85 4.98 0.72
N GLY A 103 -17.86 4.11 0.97
CA GLY A 103 -16.73 3.89 0.05
C GLY A 103 -15.80 5.09 -0.08
N VAL A 104 -14.60 4.87 -0.59
CA VAL A 104 -13.73 5.97 -1.03
C VAL A 104 -14.36 6.53 -2.31
N ARG A 105 -15.02 7.67 -2.21
CA ARG A 105 -15.82 8.23 -3.31
C ARG A 105 -15.17 9.39 -4.03
N THR A 106 -14.18 10.02 -3.39
CA THR A 106 -13.58 11.24 -3.92
C THR A 106 -12.07 11.20 -3.82
N LEU A 107 -11.43 12.06 -4.61
CA LEU A 107 -9.99 12.29 -4.53
C LEU A 107 -9.58 12.80 -3.13
N ASP A 108 -10.47 13.52 -2.47
CA ASP A 108 -10.21 14.04 -1.13
C ASP A 108 -10.20 12.92 -0.09
N ASP A 109 -11.05 11.91 -0.26
CA ASP A 109 -11.01 10.72 0.59
C ASP A 109 -9.67 9.97 0.48
N VAL A 110 -9.15 9.85 -0.75
CA VAL A 110 -7.84 9.23 -0.98
C VAL A 110 -6.72 10.10 -0.40
N ARG A 111 -6.80 11.41 -0.58
CA ARG A 111 -5.83 12.35 -0.01
C ARG A 111 -5.84 12.35 1.51
N ALA A 112 -7.01 12.20 2.12
CA ALA A 112 -7.13 12.08 3.57
C ALA A 112 -6.42 10.83 4.11
N LEU A 113 -6.36 9.76 3.32
CA LEU A 113 -5.61 8.55 3.66
C LEU A 113 -4.11 8.74 3.47
N ASP A 114 -3.71 9.64 2.58
CA ASP A 114 -2.31 9.92 2.24
C ASP A 114 -1.69 11.02 3.14
N THR A 115 -2.51 11.73 3.89
CA THR A 115 -2.00 12.74 4.83
C THR A 115 -1.28 12.02 5.96
N PRO A 116 0.03 12.25 6.15
CA PRO A 116 0.70 11.78 7.35
C PRO A 116 -0.11 12.33 8.53
N ARG A 117 -0.58 11.48 9.39
CA ARG A 117 -1.00 11.96 10.69
C ARG A 117 0.25 12.56 11.34
N GLU A 118 0.44 13.86 11.10
CA GLU A 118 1.31 14.64 11.96
C GLU A 118 0.70 14.49 13.34
N GLU A 119 1.31 13.74 14.11
CA GLU A 119 1.07 13.52 15.54
C GLU A 119 1.08 12.05 15.87
N LEU A 120 2.22 11.72 16.30
CA LEU A 120 2.30 11.18 17.67
C LEU A 120 3.74 11.02 17.95
#